data_8d36aa449ea4bb2d4e6213972e270e98
#
_entry.id   8d36aa449ea4bb2d4e6213972e270e98
#
_cell.length_a   1.000
_cell.length_b   1.000
_cell.length_c   1.000
_cell.angle_alpha   90.00
_cell.angle_beta   90.00
_cell.angle_gamma   90.00
#
_symmetry.space_group_name_H-M   'P 1'
#
loop_
_entity.id
_entity.type
_entity.pdbx_description
1 polymer ?
#
loop_
_entity_poly.entity_id
_entity_poly.type
_entity_poly.pdbx_seq_one_letter_code
_entity_poly.pdbx_strand_id
1 'polypeptide(L)'
;MPARCRGGIIAAGDGTRLRAAGFSMPKPLVPVAGVALIEWVIENFRAAGITSLVIIVNEQARECRDWLRARFPDLDAEVIVKTTPSSLESFFEINRRLGGGRALVSTVDAWCRPRDFVSFVEAALRRPPETSVLAVTPLVADDNPLWVEVDATSRVRALGGGKGRM
;
A
#
# COMPACT_ATOMS: atom_id res chain seq x y z
N MET A 1 26.10 -3.33 4.11
CA MET A 1 24.88 -3.69 3.34
C MET A 1 23.87 -2.57 3.55
N PRO A 2 23.23 -2.01 2.51
CA PRO A 2 22.16 -1.06 2.73
C PRO A 2 21.08 -1.73 3.60
N ALA A 3 20.55 -1.00 4.58
CA ALA A 3 19.48 -1.49 5.44
C ALA A 3 18.34 -2.03 4.54
N ARG A 4 17.98 -3.31 4.73
CA ARG A 4 16.90 -3.95 3.94
C ARG A 4 15.63 -3.16 4.17
N CYS A 5 15.11 -2.55 3.11
CA CYS A 5 13.79 -1.94 3.13
C CYS A 5 12.75 -3.05 3.26
N ARG A 6 11.84 -2.96 4.23
CA ARG A 6 10.70 -3.86 4.38
C ARG A 6 9.44 -3.25 3.79
N GLY A 7 8.56 -4.10 3.29
CA GLY A 7 7.29 -3.68 2.69
C GLY A 7 6.11 -3.85 3.64
N GLY A 8 5.15 -2.92 3.59
CA GLY A 8 3.87 -3.02 4.27
C GLY A 8 2.72 -2.88 3.26
N ILE A 9 1.72 -3.76 3.32
CA ILE A 9 0.53 -3.68 2.47
C ILE A 9 -0.73 -3.57 3.34
N ILE A 10 -1.43 -2.44 3.22
CA ILE A 10 -2.72 -2.22 3.89
C ILE A 10 -3.85 -2.72 2.99
N ALA A 11 -4.44 -3.85 3.35
CA ALA A 11 -5.51 -4.52 2.63
C ALA A 11 -6.74 -4.81 3.53
N ALA A 12 -6.85 -4.12 4.69
CA ALA A 12 -7.90 -4.34 5.68
C ALA A 12 -9.17 -3.51 5.44
N GLY A 13 -9.25 -2.76 4.35
CA GLY A 13 -10.46 -2.00 3.99
C GLY A 13 -11.66 -2.90 3.69
N ASP A 14 -12.86 -2.49 4.13
CA ASP A 14 -14.08 -3.29 4.03
C ASP A 14 -14.60 -3.53 2.60
N GLY A 15 -14.14 -2.75 1.62
CA GLY A 15 -14.57 -2.88 0.23
C GLY A 15 -16.08 -2.61 0.02
N THR A 16 -16.70 -1.75 0.85
CA THR A 16 -18.14 -1.47 0.83
C THR A 16 -18.66 -1.04 -0.52
N ARG A 17 -17.92 -0.17 -1.24
CA ARG A 17 -18.25 0.26 -2.61
C ARG A 17 -18.25 -0.92 -3.60
N LEU A 18 -17.28 -1.84 -3.51
CA LEU A 18 -17.22 -3.03 -4.36
C LEU A 18 -18.36 -3.99 -4.06
N ARG A 19 -18.70 -4.21 -2.79
CA ARG A 19 -19.86 -5.01 -2.42
C ARG A 19 -21.18 -4.39 -2.93
N ALA A 20 -21.33 -3.08 -2.82
CA ALA A 20 -22.48 -2.36 -3.37
C ALA A 20 -22.56 -2.49 -4.91
N ALA A 21 -21.43 -2.64 -5.59
CA ALA A 21 -21.34 -2.91 -7.03
C ALA A 21 -21.48 -4.40 -7.40
N GLY A 22 -21.84 -5.27 -6.45
CA GLY A 22 -22.12 -6.70 -6.70
C GLY A 22 -20.92 -7.64 -6.59
N PHE A 23 -19.74 -7.16 -6.17
CA PHE A 23 -18.60 -8.04 -5.95
C PHE A 23 -18.75 -8.77 -4.61
N SER A 24 -18.74 -10.10 -4.64
CA SER A 24 -18.84 -10.95 -3.45
C SER A 24 -17.50 -11.29 -2.81
N MET A 25 -16.41 -11.18 -3.59
CA MET A 25 -15.06 -11.51 -3.11
C MET A 25 -14.42 -10.35 -2.33
N PRO A 26 -13.47 -10.64 -1.41
CA PRO A 26 -12.71 -9.62 -0.70
C PRO A 26 -11.98 -8.66 -1.66
N LYS A 27 -11.96 -7.37 -1.33
CA LYS A 27 -11.30 -6.33 -2.13
C LYS A 27 -9.88 -6.71 -2.59
N PRO A 28 -9.00 -7.30 -1.74
CA PRO A 28 -7.66 -7.66 -2.17
C PRO A 28 -7.61 -8.70 -3.30
N LEU A 29 -8.63 -9.54 -3.40
CA LEU A 29 -8.71 -10.61 -4.40
C LEU A 29 -9.48 -10.21 -5.66
N VAL A 30 -10.08 -9.02 -5.71
CA VAL A 30 -10.80 -8.54 -6.91
C VAL A 30 -9.83 -8.46 -8.09
N PRO A 31 -10.15 -9.11 -9.23
CA PRO A 31 -9.27 -9.11 -10.38
C PRO A 31 -9.33 -7.78 -11.14
N VAL A 32 -8.16 -7.26 -11.47
CA VAL A 32 -7.98 -6.16 -12.42
C VAL A 32 -7.13 -6.69 -13.57
N ALA A 33 -7.65 -6.64 -14.78
CA ALA A 33 -7.03 -7.27 -15.96
C ALA A 33 -6.67 -8.76 -15.73
N GLY A 34 -7.53 -9.50 -15.00
CA GLY A 34 -7.37 -10.93 -14.75
C GLY A 34 -6.41 -11.29 -13.59
N VAL A 35 -5.83 -10.31 -12.92
CA VAL A 35 -4.86 -10.50 -11.81
C VAL A 35 -5.41 -9.85 -10.55
N ALA A 36 -5.33 -10.53 -9.39
CA ALA A 36 -5.82 -9.99 -8.13
C ALA A 36 -5.10 -8.69 -7.74
N LEU A 37 -5.84 -7.72 -7.18
CA LEU A 37 -5.27 -6.43 -6.74
C LEU A 37 -4.02 -6.61 -5.87
N ILE A 38 -4.08 -7.50 -4.89
CA ILE A 38 -2.96 -7.76 -3.98
C ILE A 38 -1.75 -8.36 -4.70
N GLU A 39 -1.95 -9.15 -5.75
CA GLU A 39 -0.89 -9.72 -6.57
C GLU A 39 -0.13 -8.62 -7.31
N TRP A 40 -0.83 -7.66 -7.93
CA TRP A 40 -0.22 -6.49 -8.55
C TRP A 40 0.70 -5.73 -7.59
N VAL A 41 0.23 -5.51 -6.37
CA VAL A 41 1.01 -4.78 -5.36
C VAL A 41 2.24 -5.58 -4.94
N ILE A 42 2.10 -6.89 -4.69
CA ILE A 42 3.22 -7.77 -4.31
C ILE A 42 4.27 -7.80 -5.42
N GLU A 43 3.87 -7.93 -6.69
CA GLU A 43 4.80 -7.94 -7.81
C GLU A 43 5.53 -6.59 -7.97
N ASN A 44 4.89 -5.46 -7.68
CA ASN A 44 5.55 -4.16 -7.63
C ASN A 44 6.63 -4.10 -6.53
N PHE A 45 6.34 -4.63 -5.33
CA PHE A 45 7.34 -4.72 -4.25
C PHE A 45 8.52 -5.61 -4.65
N ARG A 46 8.24 -6.78 -5.26
CA ARG A 46 9.27 -7.70 -5.76
C ARG A 46 10.14 -7.05 -6.83
N ALA A 47 9.53 -6.37 -7.80
CA ALA A 47 10.24 -5.64 -8.85
C ALA A 47 11.19 -4.56 -8.29
N ALA A 48 10.82 -3.94 -7.16
CA ALA A 48 11.66 -2.98 -6.43
C ALA A 48 12.68 -3.64 -5.49
N GLY A 49 12.81 -4.98 -5.48
CA GLY A 49 13.74 -5.72 -4.62
C GLY A 49 13.31 -5.80 -3.14
N ILE A 50 12.06 -5.49 -2.83
CA ILE A 50 11.49 -5.59 -1.48
C ILE A 50 10.78 -6.93 -1.36
N THR A 51 11.41 -7.89 -0.70
CA THR A 51 10.94 -9.29 -0.64
C THR A 51 10.40 -9.70 0.73
N SER A 52 10.63 -8.90 1.78
CA SER A 52 10.08 -9.14 3.12
C SER A 52 8.90 -8.20 3.37
N LEU A 53 7.70 -8.77 3.55
CA LEU A 53 6.45 -8.03 3.60
C LEU A 53 5.69 -8.25 4.91
N VAL A 54 4.97 -7.23 5.35
CA VAL A 54 3.91 -7.33 6.36
C VAL A 54 2.60 -6.90 5.70
N ILE A 55 1.62 -7.78 5.69
CA ILE A 55 0.34 -7.56 5.01
C ILE A 55 -0.78 -7.61 6.05
N ILE A 56 -1.65 -6.61 6.09
CA ILE A 56 -2.83 -6.64 6.95
C ILE A 56 -4.10 -6.79 6.10
N VAL A 57 -4.92 -7.77 6.44
CA VAL A 57 -6.25 -7.99 5.87
C VAL A 57 -7.29 -7.96 7.01
N ASN A 58 -8.54 -7.62 6.69
CA ASN A 58 -9.61 -7.69 7.69
C ASN A 58 -10.05 -9.14 7.95
N GLU A 59 -10.78 -9.38 9.03
CA GLU A 59 -11.23 -10.71 9.43
C GLU A 59 -12.22 -11.34 8.45
N GLN A 60 -12.99 -10.52 7.71
CA GLN A 60 -13.88 -10.98 6.65
C GLN A 60 -13.13 -11.47 5.41
N ALA A 61 -11.90 -11.00 5.22
CA ALA A 61 -11.01 -11.37 4.13
C ALA A 61 -9.93 -12.39 4.55
N ARG A 62 -10.17 -13.18 5.62
CA ARG A 62 -9.19 -14.16 6.15
C ARG A 62 -8.74 -15.18 5.10
N GLU A 63 -9.58 -15.53 4.16
CA GLU A 63 -9.27 -16.42 3.02
C GLU A 63 -8.14 -15.86 2.13
N CYS A 64 -7.94 -14.55 2.12
CA CYS A 64 -6.83 -13.91 1.43
C CYS A 64 -5.46 -14.42 1.94
N ARG A 65 -5.34 -14.73 3.23
CA ARG A 65 -4.12 -15.32 3.80
C ARG A 65 -3.79 -16.67 3.18
N ASP A 66 -4.80 -17.54 3.05
CA ASP A 66 -4.59 -18.89 2.53
C ASP A 66 -4.36 -18.84 1.01
N TRP A 67 -5.05 -17.93 0.32
CA TRP A 67 -4.80 -17.63 -1.08
C TRP A 67 -3.35 -17.13 -1.30
N LEU A 68 -2.86 -16.21 -0.48
CA LEU A 68 -1.49 -15.70 -0.55
C LEU A 68 -0.46 -16.82 -0.37
N ARG A 69 -0.65 -17.70 0.60
CA ARG A 69 0.24 -18.84 0.84
C ARG A 69 0.29 -19.80 -0.36
N ALA A 70 -0.86 -20.05 -0.97
CA ALA A 70 -0.95 -20.93 -2.14
C ALA A 70 -0.35 -20.29 -3.40
N ARG A 71 -0.57 -18.98 -3.58
CA ARG A 71 -0.13 -18.25 -4.78
C ARG A 71 1.35 -17.86 -4.74
N PHE A 72 1.87 -17.60 -3.54
CA PHE A 72 3.24 -17.15 -3.31
C PHE A 72 3.92 -17.97 -2.19
N PRO A 73 4.20 -19.27 -2.41
CA PRO A 73 4.74 -20.14 -1.36
C PRO A 73 6.10 -19.70 -0.84
N ASP A 74 6.89 -18.99 -1.66
CA ASP A 74 8.23 -18.50 -1.34
C ASP A 74 8.27 -17.05 -0.86
N LEU A 75 7.10 -16.43 -0.64
CA LEU A 75 7.03 -15.04 -0.18
C LEU A 75 7.34 -14.96 1.32
N ASP A 76 8.36 -14.21 1.69
CA ASP A 76 8.61 -13.85 3.08
C ASP A 76 7.58 -12.81 3.52
N ALA A 77 6.40 -13.27 3.96
CA ALA A 77 5.31 -12.40 4.35
C ALA A 77 4.68 -12.82 5.69
N GLU A 78 4.59 -11.85 6.60
CA GLU A 78 3.73 -11.93 7.78
C GLU A 78 2.34 -11.39 7.42
N VAL A 79 1.31 -12.22 7.52
CA VAL A 79 -0.08 -11.82 7.24
C VAL A 79 -0.85 -11.65 8.55
N ILE A 80 -1.25 -10.42 8.85
CA ILE A 80 -2.08 -10.03 9.99
C ILE A 80 -3.54 -10.11 9.53
N VAL A 81 -4.36 -10.86 10.25
CA VAL A 81 -5.81 -10.89 10.06
C VAL A 81 -6.46 -10.13 11.20
N LYS A 82 -6.85 -8.86 10.93
CA LYS A 82 -7.43 -7.98 11.96
C LYS A 82 -8.28 -6.90 11.29
N THR A 83 -9.51 -6.75 11.76
CA THR A 83 -10.34 -5.59 11.40
C THR A 83 -9.89 -4.37 12.21
N THR A 84 -9.67 -3.26 11.53
CA THR A 84 -9.26 -1.99 12.13
C THR A 84 -10.25 -0.88 11.75
N PRO A 85 -10.50 0.09 12.64
CA PRO A 85 -11.43 1.19 12.38
C PRO A 85 -11.00 2.11 11.23
N SER A 86 -9.69 2.17 10.93
CA SER A 86 -9.16 3.06 9.89
C SER A 86 -7.87 2.53 9.25
N SER A 87 -7.49 3.11 8.10
CA SER A 87 -6.21 2.84 7.46
C SER A 87 -5.02 3.26 8.32
N LEU A 88 -5.18 4.29 9.17
CA LEU A 88 -4.14 4.73 10.10
C LEU A 88 -3.85 3.66 11.15
N GLU A 89 -4.87 3.03 11.70
CA GLU A 89 -4.69 1.95 12.67
C GLU A 89 -4.14 0.68 12.02
N SER A 90 -4.55 0.39 10.78
CA SER A 90 -3.90 -0.65 9.97
C SER A 90 -2.42 -0.36 9.77
N PHE A 91 -2.05 0.90 9.49
CA PHE A 91 -0.66 1.32 9.39
C PHE A 91 0.11 1.09 10.69
N PHE A 92 -0.45 1.43 11.85
CA PHE A 92 0.21 1.18 13.14
C PHE A 92 0.41 -0.31 13.42
N GLU A 93 -0.55 -1.18 13.06
CA GLU A 93 -0.39 -2.63 13.20
C GLU A 93 0.77 -3.17 12.34
N ILE A 94 0.89 -2.70 11.10
CA ILE A 94 2.02 -3.03 10.22
C ILE A 94 3.32 -2.47 10.78
N ASN A 95 3.35 -1.20 11.17
CA ASN A 95 4.57 -0.50 11.60
C ASN A 95 5.26 -1.16 12.79
N ARG A 96 4.48 -1.69 13.75
CA ARG A 96 5.02 -2.45 14.89
C ARG A 96 5.84 -3.68 14.46
N ARG A 97 5.61 -4.21 13.26
CA ARG A 97 6.24 -5.43 12.71
C ARG A 97 7.30 -5.14 11.67
N LEU A 98 7.32 -3.95 11.09
CA LEU A 98 8.32 -3.56 10.09
C LEU A 98 9.72 -3.37 10.70
N GLY A 99 9.80 -3.14 12.02
CA GLY A 99 11.08 -2.92 12.71
C GLY A 99 11.64 -1.51 12.49
N GLY A 100 12.80 -1.23 13.06
CA GLY A 100 13.43 0.09 13.08
C GLY A 100 14.29 0.40 11.85
N GLY A 101 13.79 0.21 10.64
CA GLY A 101 14.51 0.48 9.41
C GLY A 101 13.68 1.29 8.41
N ARG A 102 14.19 1.42 7.18
CA ARG A 102 13.38 1.96 6.09
C ARG A 102 12.26 1.00 5.75
N ALA A 103 11.09 1.55 5.56
CA ALA A 103 9.92 0.81 5.15
C ALA A 103 9.18 1.52 4.02
N LEU A 104 8.60 0.74 3.11
CA LEU A 104 7.66 1.21 2.11
C LEU A 104 6.27 0.68 2.48
N VAL A 105 5.28 1.54 2.58
CA VAL A 105 3.89 1.12 2.83
C VAL A 105 3.02 1.54 1.65
N SER A 106 2.18 0.62 1.20
CA SER A 106 1.19 0.85 0.15
C SER A 106 -0.18 0.33 0.58
N THR A 107 -1.24 0.95 0.11
CA THR A 107 -2.58 0.36 0.16
C THR A 107 -2.76 -0.62 -1.01
N VAL A 108 -3.66 -1.58 -0.87
CA VAL A 108 -3.88 -2.62 -1.88
C VAL A 108 -4.48 -2.09 -3.20
N ASP A 109 -5.09 -0.93 -3.17
CA ASP A 109 -5.69 -0.25 -4.32
C ASP A 109 -4.81 0.85 -4.94
N ALA A 110 -3.63 1.09 -4.40
CA ALA A 110 -2.65 2.00 -4.98
C ALA A 110 -1.93 1.35 -6.17
N TRP A 111 -2.67 1.13 -7.26
CA TRP A 111 -2.11 0.54 -8.46
C TRP A 111 -1.29 1.55 -9.25
N CYS A 112 -0.10 1.16 -9.67
CA CYS A 112 0.75 1.90 -10.61
C CYS A 112 1.56 0.93 -11.48
N ARG A 113 2.17 1.44 -12.54
CA ARG A 113 3.02 0.61 -13.40
C ARG A 113 4.28 0.19 -12.62
N PRO A 114 4.77 -1.06 -12.80
CA PRO A 114 5.96 -1.55 -12.10
C PRO A 114 7.17 -0.63 -12.22
N ARG A 115 7.44 -0.09 -13.41
CA ARG A 115 8.55 0.84 -13.65
C ARG A 115 8.45 2.13 -12.82
N ASP A 116 7.23 2.66 -12.65
CA ASP A 116 7.00 3.90 -11.92
C ASP A 116 7.17 3.66 -10.42
N PHE A 117 6.72 2.48 -9.95
CA PHE A 117 6.94 2.03 -8.57
C PHE A 117 8.43 1.86 -8.25
N VAL A 118 9.19 1.17 -9.11
CA VAL A 118 10.63 0.99 -8.95
C VAL A 118 11.35 2.34 -8.92
N SER A 119 11.04 3.24 -9.86
CA SER A 119 11.62 4.59 -9.92
C SER A 119 11.33 5.40 -8.65
N PHE A 120 10.11 5.30 -8.11
CA PHE A 120 9.74 5.93 -6.84
C PHE A 120 10.57 5.39 -5.68
N VAL A 121 10.69 4.06 -5.56
CA VAL A 121 11.47 3.41 -4.49
C VAL A 121 12.94 3.82 -4.57
N GLU A 122 13.55 3.79 -5.74
CA GLU A 122 14.93 4.23 -5.94
C GLU A 122 15.13 5.70 -5.57
N ALA A 123 14.21 6.57 -5.96
CA ALA A 123 14.26 7.99 -5.61
C ALA A 123 14.12 8.20 -4.09
N ALA A 124 13.23 7.46 -3.43
CA ALA A 124 13.04 7.50 -2.00
C ALA A 124 14.29 6.99 -1.24
N LEU A 125 14.91 5.91 -1.70
CA LEU A 125 16.11 5.35 -1.07
C LEU A 125 17.33 6.25 -1.18
N ARG A 126 17.39 7.14 -2.16
CA ARG A 126 18.45 8.18 -2.26
C ARG A 126 18.29 9.35 -1.29
N ARG A 127 17.13 9.51 -0.66
CA ARG A 127 16.91 10.55 0.35
C ARG A 127 17.53 10.16 1.70
N PRO A 128 17.85 11.13 2.56
CA PRO A 128 18.28 10.85 3.94
C PRO A 128 17.31 9.90 4.66
N PRO A 129 17.79 9.02 5.55
CA PRO A 129 16.94 8.00 6.19
C PRO A 129 15.78 8.55 7.01
N GLU A 130 15.90 9.75 7.53
CA GLU A 130 14.87 10.47 8.28
C GLU A 130 13.80 11.14 7.40
N THR A 131 13.96 11.07 6.07
CA THR A 131 13.00 11.68 5.13
C THR A 131 11.88 10.71 4.81
N SER A 132 10.63 11.10 5.09
CA SER A 132 9.45 10.43 4.56
C SER A 132 9.15 10.92 3.14
N VAL A 133 8.82 10.00 2.24
CA VAL A 133 8.51 10.31 0.83
C VAL A 133 7.11 9.78 0.50
N LEU A 134 6.28 10.63 -0.09
CA LEU A 134 4.93 10.25 -0.54
C LEU A 134 4.88 10.21 -2.06
N ALA A 135 4.26 9.16 -2.61
CA ALA A 135 3.82 9.14 -3.99
C ALA A 135 2.49 9.90 -4.09
N VAL A 136 2.42 10.88 -4.96
CA VAL A 136 1.23 11.68 -5.23
C VAL A 136 0.94 11.72 -6.72
N THR A 137 -0.33 11.95 -7.09
CA THR A 137 -0.76 12.07 -8.48
C THR A 137 -1.61 13.32 -8.67
N PRO A 138 -1.47 14.04 -9.79
CA PRO A 138 -2.41 15.12 -10.13
C PRO A 138 -3.74 14.59 -10.66
N LEU A 139 -3.83 13.29 -10.96
CA LEU A 139 -5.04 12.65 -11.46
C LEU A 139 -6.01 12.43 -10.30
N VAL A 140 -7.14 13.11 -10.34
CA VAL A 140 -8.20 13.00 -9.34
C VAL A 140 -9.38 12.25 -9.95
N ALA A 141 -9.54 10.99 -9.54
CA ALA A 141 -10.66 10.13 -9.93
C ALA A 141 -11.46 9.61 -8.71
N ASP A 142 -11.22 10.17 -7.53
CA ASP A 142 -11.91 9.83 -6.28
C ASP A 142 -12.89 10.96 -5.89
N ASP A 143 -14.06 10.59 -5.37
CA ASP A 143 -15.05 11.53 -4.86
C ASP A 143 -14.59 12.23 -3.57
N ASN A 144 -13.66 11.62 -2.83
CA ASN A 144 -13.11 12.16 -1.59
C ASN A 144 -11.57 11.99 -1.54
N PRO A 145 -10.82 12.70 -2.40
CA PRO A 145 -9.37 12.58 -2.46
C PRO A 145 -8.69 13.20 -1.24
N LEU A 146 -7.60 12.58 -0.79
CA LEU A 146 -6.70 13.20 0.16
C LEU A 146 -5.79 14.20 -0.58
N TRP A 147 -6.03 15.48 -0.34
CA TRP A 147 -5.24 16.55 -0.93
C TRP A 147 -3.87 16.66 -0.25
N VAL A 148 -2.83 16.86 -1.07
CA VAL A 148 -1.47 17.10 -0.62
C VAL A 148 -1.00 18.43 -1.20
N GLU A 149 -0.69 19.39 -0.34
CA GLU A 149 -0.08 20.65 -0.73
C GLU A 149 1.43 20.51 -0.72
N VAL A 150 2.08 20.90 -1.82
CA VAL A 150 3.54 20.85 -1.96
C VAL A 150 4.08 22.21 -2.38
N ASP A 151 5.29 22.55 -1.92
CA ASP A 151 5.99 23.75 -2.40
C ASP A 151 6.77 23.51 -3.71
N ALA A 152 7.41 24.56 -4.20
CA ALA A 152 8.22 24.51 -5.43
C ALA A 152 9.41 23.53 -5.36
N THR A 153 9.78 23.07 -4.18
CA THR A 153 10.82 22.06 -3.95
C THR A 153 10.28 20.65 -3.72
N SER A 154 8.97 20.45 -3.97
CA SER A 154 8.24 19.20 -3.74
C SER A 154 8.21 18.75 -2.26
N ARG A 155 8.33 19.69 -1.32
CA ARG A 155 8.11 19.40 0.11
C ARG A 155 6.63 19.49 0.43
N VAL A 156 6.13 18.49 1.16
CA VAL A 156 4.76 18.50 1.67
C VAL A 156 4.62 19.60 2.72
N ARG A 157 3.63 20.49 2.52
CA ARG A 157 3.29 21.59 3.42
C ARG A 157 2.03 21.29 4.21
N ALA A 158 1.07 20.63 3.59
CA ALA A 158 -0.17 20.22 4.27
C ALA A 158 -0.72 18.91 3.69
N LEU A 159 -1.47 18.20 4.51
CA LEU A 159 -2.24 17.01 4.16
C LEU A 159 -3.70 17.25 4.55
N GLY A 160 -4.63 16.87 3.68
CA GLY A 160 -6.06 17.12 3.88
C GLY A 160 -6.46 18.52 3.40
N GLY A 161 -7.71 18.89 3.67
CA GLY A 161 -8.30 20.15 3.18
C GLY A 161 -9.09 19.95 1.88
N GLY A 162 -9.98 20.91 1.56
CA GLY A 162 -10.75 20.92 0.32
C GLY A 162 -9.98 21.57 -0.83
N LYS A 163 -10.43 21.31 -2.06
CA LYS A 163 -9.96 21.98 -3.28
C LYS A 163 -10.16 23.49 -3.10
N GLY A 164 -9.09 24.26 -2.88
CA GLY A 164 -9.25 25.71 -2.87
C GLY A 164 -8.47 26.54 -1.86
N ARG A 165 -7.29 26.10 -1.41
CA ARG A 165 -6.29 27.02 -0.85
C ARG A 165 -5.03 26.92 -1.71
N MET A 166 -5.09 27.54 -2.87
CA MET A 166 -3.89 28.06 -3.53
C MET A 166 -3.67 29.49 -3.04
#